data_030e4a99762e10404893a585c146a4a2
#
_entry.id   030e4a99762e10404893a585c146a4a2
#
_cell.length_a   1.000
_cell.length_b   1.000
_cell.length_c   1.000
_cell.angle_alpha   90.00
_cell.angle_beta   90.00
_cell.angle_gamma   90.00
#
_symmetry.space_group_name_H-M   'P 1'
#
loop_
_entity.id
_entity.type
_entity.pdbx_description
1 polymer ?
#
loop_
_entity_poly.entity_id
_entity_poly.type
_entity_poly.pdbx_seq_one_letter_code
_entity_poly.pdbx_strand_id
1 'polypeptide(L)'
;MEYNFSEDLKSIREILGFSQSELAEKIGVEQVTISRTELKKTEPSARLLEAVYSFAFDKNIKINKLKEMFWRDDLGANEKLLFHGAKTEIDGEIDIHKGRKNNDFGQGFYTGESYEQAISFVSGFGNSSVYYIRFDDRDLKCKRYEVNQEWMMTIAYYRGTLDEYKDHP
;
A
#
# COMPACT_ATOMS: atom_id res chain seq x y z
N MET A 1 -5.04 -4.79 -7.15
CA MET A 1 -5.63 -3.51 -7.65
C MET A 1 -4.49 -2.74 -8.24
N GLU A 2 -4.53 -2.52 -9.51
CA GLU A 2 -3.58 -1.63 -10.16
C GLU A 2 -3.79 -0.20 -9.63
N TYR A 3 -2.69 0.53 -9.48
CA TYR A 3 -2.72 1.96 -9.24
C TYR A 3 -3.52 2.64 -10.36
N ASN A 4 -4.60 3.33 -10.02
CA ASN A 4 -5.50 3.92 -10.99
C ASN A 4 -5.70 5.41 -10.72
N PHE A 5 -4.73 6.21 -11.16
CA PHE A 5 -4.78 7.66 -11.02
C PHE A 5 -6.02 8.27 -11.67
N SER A 6 -6.52 7.69 -12.77
CA SER A 6 -7.71 8.19 -13.46
C SER A 6 -8.96 8.13 -12.58
N GLU A 7 -9.08 7.09 -11.77
CA GLU A 7 -10.16 6.95 -10.79
C GLU A 7 -9.99 7.89 -9.60
N ASP A 8 -8.75 8.05 -9.12
CA ASP A 8 -8.45 9.02 -8.07
C ASP A 8 -8.78 10.46 -8.49
N LEU A 9 -8.35 10.85 -9.70
CA LEU A 9 -8.63 12.15 -10.28
C LEU A 9 -10.14 12.41 -10.35
N LYS A 10 -10.89 11.43 -10.88
CA LYS A 10 -12.34 11.52 -10.99
C LYS A 10 -13.00 11.62 -9.61
N SER A 11 -12.59 10.77 -8.65
CA SER A 11 -13.11 10.77 -7.28
C SER A 11 -12.85 12.09 -6.56
N ILE A 12 -11.61 12.62 -6.65
CA ILE A 12 -11.26 13.92 -6.06
C ILE A 12 -12.16 15.03 -6.64
N ARG A 13 -12.33 15.05 -7.97
CA ARG A 13 -13.17 16.05 -8.64
C ARG A 13 -14.63 15.96 -8.20
N GLU A 14 -15.19 14.74 -8.14
CA GLU A 14 -16.58 14.50 -7.76
C GLU A 14 -16.83 14.81 -6.27
N ILE A 15 -15.92 14.45 -5.36
CA ILE A 15 -16.00 14.82 -3.94
C ILE A 15 -16.05 16.33 -3.77
N LEU A 16 -15.31 17.08 -4.58
CA LEU A 16 -15.28 18.54 -4.54
C LEU A 16 -16.46 19.20 -5.27
N GLY A 17 -17.27 18.41 -5.97
CA GLY A 17 -18.39 18.92 -6.79
C GLY A 17 -17.95 19.71 -8.01
N PHE A 18 -16.73 19.48 -8.52
CA PHE A 18 -16.19 20.22 -9.66
C PHE A 18 -16.51 19.55 -11.00
N SER A 19 -16.78 20.36 -12.03
CA SER A 19 -16.65 19.92 -13.41
C SER A 19 -15.18 19.70 -13.79
N GLN A 20 -14.93 19.04 -14.92
CA GLN A 20 -13.56 18.87 -15.43
C GLN A 20 -12.88 20.22 -15.72
N SER A 21 -13.65 21.21 -16.19
CA SER A 21 -13.14 22.55 -16.47
C SER A 21 -12.75 23.30 -15.20
N GLU A 22 -13.57 23.22 -14.16
CA GLU A 22 -13.28 23.88 -12.87
C GLU A 22 -12.05 23.26 -12.19
N LEU A 23 -11.93 21.93 -12.18
CA LEU A 23 -10.73 21.30 -11.64
C LEU A 23 -9.48 21.70 -12.44
N ALA A 24 -9.57 21.69 -13.76
CA ALA A 24 -8.47 22.07 -14.65
C ALA A 24 -7.96 23.49 -14.36
N GLU A 25 -8.89 24.46 -14.20
CA GLU A 25 -8.57 25.83 -13.81
C GLU A 25 -7.86 25.90 -12.45
N LYS A 26 -8.37 25.15 -11.45
CA LYS A 26 -7.82 25.17 -10.10
C LYS A 26 -6.39 24.63 -10.01
N ILE A 27 -6.04 23.64 -10.82
CA ILE A 27 -4.70 23.03 -10.82
C ILE A 27 -3.78 23.50 -11.96
N GLY A 28 -4.26 24.46 -12.77
CA GLY A 28 -3.47 25.09 -13.82
C GLY A 28 -3.14 24.19 -15.02
N VAL A 29 -4.11 23.38 -15.47
CA VAL A 29 -4.01 22.52 -16.65
C VAL A 29 -5.16 22.76 -17.61
N GLU A 30 -5.11 22.20 -18.82
CA GLU A 30 -6.21 22.25 -19.76
C GLU A 30 -7.30 21.20 -19.43
N GLN A 31 -8.57 21.54 -19.64
CA GLN A 31 -9.70 20.62 -19.42
C GLN A 31 -9.55 19.33 -20.20
N VAL A 32 -9.02 19.39 -21.42
CA VAL A 32 -8.79 18.20 -22.25
C VAL A 32 -7.81 17.21 -21.60
N THR A 33 -6.84 17.69 -20.80
CA THR A 33 -5.92 16.87 -20.04
C THR A 33 -6.67 16.07 -18.98
N ILE A 34 -7.54 16.72 -18.21
CA ILE A 34 -8.39 16.03 -17.21
C ILE A 34 -9.27 14.98 -17.89
N SER A 35 -9.99 15.37 -18.94
CA SER A 35 -10.89 14.48 -19.66
C SER A 35 -10.19 13.24 -20.23
N ARG A 36 -9.04 13.40 -20.89
CA ARG A 36 -8.28 12.28 -21.45
C ARG A 36 -7.71 11.35 -20.37
N THR A 37 -7.28 11.92 -19.25
CA THR A 37 -6.77 11.14 -18.12
C THR A 37 -7.88 10.35 -17.44
N GLU A 38 -9.05 10.96 -17.16
CA GLU A 38 -10.20 10.24 -16.60
C GLU A 38 -10.68 9.09 -17.50
N LEU A 39 -10.57 9.28 -18.83
CA LEU A 39 -10.92 8.26 -19.83
C LEU A 39 -9.79 7.23 -20.08
N LYS A 40 -8.69 7.30 -19.35
CA LYS A 40 -7.50 6.42 -19.51
C LYS A 40 -6.91 6.46 -20.94
N LYS A 41 -7.09 7.59 -21.65
CA LYS A 41 -6.58 7.78 -23.01
C LYS A 41 -5.13 8.27 -23.06
N THR A 42 -4.62 8.78 -21.96
CA THR A 42 -3.26 9.29 -21.80
C THR A 42 -2.73 8.94 -20.41
N GLU A 43 -1.46 8.53 -20.36
CA GLU A 43 -0.73 8.39 -19.10
C GLU A 43 -0.53 9.75 -18.45
N PRO A 44 -0.73 9.86 -17.14
CA PRO A 44 -0.53 11.11 -16.42
C PRO A 44 0.95 11.48 -16.34
N SER A 45 1.26 12.75 -16.59
CA SER A 45 2.61 13.25 -16.31
C SER A 45 2.85 13.37 -14.81
N ALA A 46 4.12 13.30 -14.38
CA ALA A 46 4.50 13.51 -12.97
C ALA A 46 3.98 14.86 -12.42
N ARG A 47 4.00 15.91 -13.25
CA ARG A 47 3.46 17.23 -12.90
C ARG A 47 1.94 17.19 -12.64
N LEU A 48 1.18 16.42 -13.43
CA LEU A 48 -0.27 16.29 -13.25
C LEU A 48 -0.56 15.51 -11.95
N LEU A 49 0.18 14.43 -11.70
CA LEU A 49 0.08 13.65 -10.45
C LEU A 49 0.28 14.55 -9.23
N GLU A 50 1.38 15.30 -9.21
CA GLU A 50 1.72 16.22 -8.13
C GLU A 50 0.64 17.28 -7.93
N ALA A 51 0.19 17.94 -9.00
CA ALA A 51 -0.81 18.98 -8.93
C ALA A 51 -2.15 18.49 -8.35
N VAL A 52 -2.61 17.30 -8.78
CA VAL A 52 -3.87 16.73 -8.31
C VAL A 52 -3.79 16.31 -6.85
N TYR A 53 -2.73 15.59 -6.46
CA TYR A 53 -2.62 15.11 -5.09
C TYR A 53 -2.31 16.24 -4.10
N SER A 54 -1.49 17.23 -4.46
CA SER A 54 -1.29 18.43 -3.64
C SER A 54 -2.58 19.20 -3.44
N PHE A 55 -3.34 19.39 -4.51
CA PHE A 55 -4.65 20.04 -4.44
C PHE A 55 -5.65 19.28 -3.55
N ALA A 56 -5.70 17.95 -3.67
CA ALA A 56 -6.52 17.11 -2.81
C ALA A 56 -6.10 17.20 -1.33
N PHE A 57 -4.79 17.20 -1.07
CA PHE A 57 -4.23 17.37 0.27
C PHE A 57 -4.61 18.73 0.88
N ASP A 58 -4.47 19.82 0.12
CA ASP A 58 -4.86 21.18 0.55
C ASP A 58 -6.36 21.29 0.86
N LYS A 59 -7.19 20.47 0.19
CA LYS A 59 -8.63 20.35 0.44
C LYS A 59 -8.97 19.32 1.53
N ASN A 60 -7.95 18.78 2.23
CA ASN A 60 -8.09 17.75 3.26
C ASN A 60 -8.77 16.46 2.76
N ILE A 61 -8.63 16.13 1.48
CA ILE A 61 -9.13 14.87 0.91
C ILE A 61 -8.06 13.79 1.11
N LYS A 62 -8.34 12.85 2.01
CA LYS A 62 -7.46 11.71 2.32
C LYS A 62 -7.83 10.52 1.42
N ILE A 63 -7.48 10.58 0.12
CA ILE A 63 -7.91 9.61 -0.88
C ILE A 63 -7.56 8.16 -0.51
N ASN A 64 -6.37 7.91 0.07
CA ASN A 64 -5.98 6.57 0.49
C ASN A 64 -6.82 6.05 1.65
N LYS A 65 -7.29 6.93 2.55
CA LYS A 65 -8.19 6.55 3.63
C LYS A 65 -9.58 6.20 3.13
N LEU A 66 -10.08 6.92 2.14
CA LEU A 66 -11.33 6.59 1.46
C LEU A 66 -11.24 5.25 0.76
N LYS A 67 -10.14 4.98 0.04
CA LYS A 67 -9.89 3.66 -0.57
C LYS A 67 -9.87 2.54 0.46
N GLU A 68 -9.20 2.73 1.59
CA GLU A 68 -9.18 1.75 2.68
C GLU A 68 -10.58 1.44 3.18
N MET A 69 -11.43 2.47 3.38
CA MET A 69 -12.81 2.29 3.82
C MET A 69 -13.61 1.45 2.82
N PHE A 70 -13.58 1.79 1.52
CA PHE A 70 -14.27 1.00 0.48
C PHE A 70 -13.80 -0.45 0.43
N TRP A 71 -12.48 -0.68 0.55
CA TRP A 71 -11.95 -2.03 0.57
C TRP A 71 -12.41 -2.84 1.79
N ARG A 72 -12.49 -2.18 2.96
CA ARG A 72 -12.99 -2.83 4.18
C ARG A 72 -14.48 -3.17 4.09
N ASP A 73 -15.28 -2.31 3.46
CA ASP A 73 -16.71 -2.54 3.25
C ASP A 73 -16.98 -3.71 2.29
N ASP A 74 -16.08 -3.94 1.34
CA ASP A 74 -16.17 -5.03 0.34
C ASP A 74 -15.61 -6.39 0.83
N LEU A 75 -15.06 -6.47 2.05
CA LEU A 75 -14.50 -7.71 2.57
C LEU A 75 -15.58 -8.75 2.87
N GLY A 76 -15.34 -9.98 2.45
CA GLY A 76 -16.11 -11.14 2.87
C GLY A 76 -15.89 -11.46 4.36
N ALA A 77 -16.79 -12.28 4.93
CA ALA A 77 -16.82 -12.60 6.38
C ALA A 77 -15.48 -13.19 6.93
N ASN A 78 -14.69 -13.82 6.08
CA ASN A 78 -13.41 -14.45 6.46
C ASN A 78 -12.19 -13.76 5.84
N GLU A 79 -12.39 -12.62 5.20
CA GLU A 79 -11.31 -11.87 4.58
C GLU A 79 -10.81 -10.76 5.49
N LYS A 80 -9.52 -10.46 5.35
CA LYS A 80 -8.84 -9.34 6.03
C LYS A 80 -8.23 -8.42 5.00
N LEU A 81 -8.19 -7.13 5.29
CA LEU A 81 -7.40 -6.17 4.54
C LEU A 81 -6.03 -6.05 5.19
N LEU A 82 -5.00 -6.42 4.44
CA LEU A 82 -3.61 -6.29 4.84
C LEU A 82 -2.88 -5.31 3.92
N PHE A 83 -1.79 -4.75 4.41
CA PHE A 83 -0.96 -3.79 3.69
C PHE A 83 0.48 -4.28 3.60
N HIS A 84 1.09 -4.08 2.45
CA HIS A 84 2.51 -4.35 2.23
C HIS A 84 3.18 -3.15 1.59
N GLY A 85 4.24 -2.64 2.22
CA GLY A 85 5.09 -1.61 1.64
C GLY A 85 6.27 -2.24 0.89
N ALA A 86 6.40 -1.94 -0.39
CA ALA A 86 7.51 -2.38 -1.24
C ALA A 86 8.35 -1.19 -1.71
N LYS A 87 9.68 -1.33 -1.67
CA LYS A 87 10.62 -0.28 -2.14
C LYS A 87 10.61 -0.10 -3.65
N THR A 88 10.18 -1.14 -4.37
CA THR A 88 10.00 -1.16 -5.82
C THR A 88 8.69 -1.83 -6.13
N GLU A 89 8.15 -1.61 -7.32
CA GLU A 89 6.96 -2.31 -7.78
C GLU A 89 7.15 -3.83 -7.76
N ILE A 90 6.09 -4.53 -7.34
CA ILE A 90 6.02 -6.00 -7.42
C ILE A 90 5.41 -6.33 -8.77
N ASP A 91 6.23 -6.89 -9.65
CA ASP A 91 5.81 -7.38 -10.95
C ASP A 91 5.48 -8.88 -10.86
N GLY A 92 4.28 -9.24 -11.32
CA GLY A 92 3.77 -10.61 -11.32
C GLY A 92 3.28 -11.11 -9.96
N GLU A 93 3.49 -12.39 -9.69
CA GLU A 93 3.01 -13.07 -8.49
C GLU A 93 3.88 -12.74 -7.26
N ILE A 94 3.25 -12.80 -6.08
CA ILE A 94 3.95 -12.64 -4.80
C ILE A 94 4.89 -13.83 -4.59
N ASP A 95 6.19 -13.55 -4.54
CA ASP A 95 7.21 -14.55 -4.26
C ASP A 95 7.75 -14.39 -2.82
N ILE A 96 7.40 -15.34 -1.96
CA ILE A 96 7.81 -15.36 -0.55
C ILE A 96 9.34 -15.50 -0.38
N HIS A 97 10.05 -15.97 -1.40
CA HIS A 97 11.51 -16.15 -1.37
C HIS A 97 12.30 -14.90 -1.77
N LYS A 98 11.64 -13.85 -2.26
CA LYS A 98 12.30 -12.55 -2.54
C LYS A 98 12.56 -11.72 -1.29
N GLY A 99 11.95 -12.04 -0.15
CA GLY A 99 12.16 -11.36 1.13
C GLY A 99 13.57 -11.59 1.70
N ARG A 100 13.99 -10.70 2.62
CA ARG A 100 15.24 -10.88 3.37
C ARG A 100 15.16 -12.15 4.22
N LYS A 101 16.30 -12.87 4.33
CA LYS A 101 16.37 -14.10 5.15
C LYS A 101 16.30 -13.82 6.65
N ASN A 102 16.86 -12.70 7.10
CA ASN A 102 16.99 -12.35 8.51
C ASN A 102 15.90 -11.34 8.95
N ASN A 103 14.65 -11.64 8.66
CA ASN A 103 13.49 -10.92 9.20
C ASN A 103 13.02 -11.60 10.50
N ASP A 104 12.04 -11.01 11.18
CA ASP A 104 11.54 -11.43 12.50
C ASP A 104 11.09 -12.90 12.57
N PHE A 105 10.57 -13.43 11.46
CA PHE A 105 10.16 -14.82 11.32
C PHE A 105 10.80 -15.49 10.09
N GLY A 106 12.01 -15.04 9.73
CA GLY A 106 12.75 -15.57 8.59
C GLY A 106 12.34 -14.96 7.26
N GLN A 107 12.60 -15.70 6.19
CA GLN A 107 12.25 -15.28 4.83
C GLN A 107 10.77 -15.43 4.57
N GLY A 108 10.12 -14.39 4.03
CA GLY A 108 8.69 -14.42 3.76
C GLY A 108 8.17 -13.10 3.21
N PHE A 109 6.89 -13.07 2.91
CA PHE A 109 6.16 -11.88 2.52
C PHE A 109 5.47 -11.29 3.74
N TYR A 110 5.88 -10.12 4.16
CA TYR A 110 5.43 -9.48 5.40
C TYR A 110 4.35 -8.46 5.12
N THR A 111 3.26 -8.56 5.86
CA THR A 111 2.13 -7.65 5.78
C THR A 111 1.75 -7.14 7.16
N GLY A 112 0.99 -6.06 7.21
CA GLY A 112 0.42 -5.51 8.43
C GLY A 112 -1.03 -5.09 8.24
N GLU A 113 -1.74 -4.78 9.32
CA GLU A 113 -3.14 -4.34 9.30
C GLU A 113 -3.28 -2.81 9.22
N SER A 114 -2.17 -2.06 9.27
CA SER A 114 -2.13 -0.59 9.21
C SER A 114 -1.48 -0.10 7.93
N TYR A 115 -2.22 0.74 7.19
CA TYR A 115 -1.71 1.47 6.03
C TYR A 115 -0.55 2.40 6.42
N GLU A 116 -0.70 3.14 7.52
CA GLU A 116 0.29 4.08 8.01
C GLU A 116 1.62 3.39 8.36
N GLN A 117 1.54 2.19 8.93
CA GLN A 117 2.73 1.38 9.20
C GLN A 117 3.40 0.93 7.89
N ALA A 118 2.63 0.44 6.92
CA ALA A 118 3.18 0.02 5.63
C ALA A 118 3.88 1.16 4.89
N ILE A 119 3.28 2.37 4.87
CA ILE A 119 3.89 3.54 4.22
C ILE A 119 5.15 4.01 4.96
N SER A 120 5.19 3.91 6.29
CA SER A 120 6.36 4.34 7.07
C SER A 120 7.64 3.57 6.71
N PHE A 121 7.52 2.31 6.29
CA PHE A 121 8.65 1.49 5.85
C PHE A 121 9.21 1.89 4.49
N VAL A 122 8.43 2.58 3.67
CA VAL A 122 8.79 2.84 2.27
C VAL A 122 8.80 4.33 1.90
N SER A 123 8.35 5.23 2.76
CA SER A 123 8.24 6.67 2.48
C SER A 123 9.57 7.36 2.12
N GLY A 124 10.71 6.77 2.46
CA GLY A 124 12.04 7.28 2.10
C GLY A 124 12.53 6.85 0.71
N PHE A 125 11.77 6.10 -0.07
CA PHE A 125 12.17 5.57 -1.38
C PHE A 125 11.30 6.14 -2.49
N GLY A 126 11.93 6.70 -3.54
CA GLY A 126 11.24 7.45 -4.60
C GLY A 126 10.27 6.64 -5.47
N ASN A 127 10.51 5.33 -5.61
CA ASN A 127 9.67 4.43 -6.44
C ASN A 127 8.96 3.38 -5.60
N SER A 128 8.60 3.74 -4.38
CA SER A 128 7.93 2.82 -3.46
C SER A 128 6.43 2.70 -3.74
N SER A 129 5.89 1.55 -3.38
CA SER A 129 4.46 1.24 -3.52
C SER A 129 3.89 0.67 -2.22
N VAL A 130 2.61 0.92 -1.96
CA VAL A 130 1.86 0.24 -0.90
C VAL A 130 0.73 -0.56 -1.54
N TYR A 131 0.71 -1.84 -1.24
CA TYR A 131 -0.28 -2.79 -1.75
C TYR A 131 -1.38 -3.01 -0.72
N TYR A 132 -2.62 -3.00 -1.18
CA TYR A 132 -3.81 -3.40 -0.46
C TYR A 132 -4.09 -4.86 -0.83
N ILE A 133 -4.14 -5.74 0.14
CA ILE A 133 -4.22 -7.18 -0.07
C ILE A 133 -5.46 -7.73 0.62
N ARG A 134 -6.38 -8.31 -0.15
CA ARG A 134 -7.45 -9.13 0.39
C ARG A 134 -6.88 -10.50 0.73
N PHE A 135 -7.00 -10.90 1.96
CA PHE A 135 -6.37 -12.09 2.48
C PHE A 135 -7.38 -12.97 3.21
N ASP A 136 -7.43 -14.23 2.82
CA ASP A 136 -8.21 -15.27 3.46
C ASP A 136 -7.26 -16.33 4.02
N ASP A 137 -7.33 -16.61 5.33
CA ASP A 137 -6.42 -17.52 6.02
C ASP A 137 -7.03 -18.89 6.33
N ARG A 138 -8.24 -19.21 5.82
CA ARG A 138 -8.99 -20.45 6.17
C ARG A 138 -8.25 -21.73 5.86
N ASP A 139 -7.53 -21.77 4.75
CA ASP A 139 -6.81 -22.96 4.30
C ASP A 139 -5.33 -22.96 4.68
N LEU A 140 -4.91 -22.02 5.53
CA LEU A 140 -3.53 -21.87 5.93
C LEU A 140 -3.26 -22.40 7.33
N LYS A 141 -2.07 -22.96 7.52
CA LYS A 141 -1.55 -23.30 8.86
C LYS A 141 -1.04 -22.02 9.51
N CYS A 142 -1.80 -21.53 10.49
CA CYS A 142 -1.46 -20.29 11.20
C CYS A 142 -0.80 -20.63 12.55
N LYS A 143 0.37 -20.03 12.80
CA LYS A 143 0.96 -19.96 14.14
C LYS A 143 0.79 -18.54 14.67
N ARG A 144 0.20 -18.41 15.85
CA ARG A 144 0.05 -17.13 16.55
C ARG A 144 1.03 -17.07 17.69
N TYR A 145 1.68 -15.92 17.86
CA TYR A 145 2.56 -15.64 18.97
C TYR A 145 1.93 -14.56 19.85
N GLU A 146 2.01 -14.74 21.15
CA GLU A 146 1.84 -13.68 22.11
C GLU A 146 3.19 -13.00 22.34
N VAL A 147 3.17 -11.73 22.76
CA VAL A 147 4.40 -11.00 23.09
C VAL A 147 4.93 -11.54 24.44
N ASN A 148 5.76 -12.58 24.36
CA ASN A 148 6.35 -13.28 25.50
C ASN A 148 7.79 -13.72 25.16
N GLN A 149 8.40 -14.51 26.03
CA GLN A 149 9.77 -15.00 25.83
C GLN A 149 9.90 -15.87 24.57
N GLU A 150 8.92 -16.75 24.27
CA GLU A 150 8.94 -17.60 23.06
C GLU A 150 8.99 -16.75 21.80
N TRP A 151 8.15 -15.71 21.73
CA TRP A 151 8.13 -14.78 20.61
C TRP A 151 9.47 -14.06 20.45
N MET A 152 10.04 -13.55 21.55
CA MET A 152 11.33 -12.85 21.55
C MET A 152 12.47 -13.76 21.09
N MET A 153 12.52 -15.01 21.61
CA MET A 153 13.54 -15.99 21.23
C MET A 153 13.39 -16.41 19.76
N THR A 154 12.16 -16.54 19.25
CA THR A 154 11.89 -16.85 17.85
C THR A 154 12.44 -15.75 16.93
N ILE A 155 12.20 -14.47 17.26
CA ILE A 155 12.74 -13.34 16.50
C ILE A 155 14.29 -13.34 16.56
N ALA A 156 14.87 -13.50 17.74
CA ALA A 156 16.32 -13.54 17.91
C ALA A 156 16.98 -14.67 17.09
N TYR A 157 16.34 -15.84 17.04
CA TYR A 157 16.77 -16.95 16.20
C TYR A 157 16.79 -16.60 14.70
N TYR A 158 15.67 -16.12 14.17
CA TYR A 158 15.55 -15.79 12.74
C TYR A 158 16.41 -14.59 12.31
N ARG A 159 16.65 -13.63 13.20
CA ARG A 159 17.56 -12.50 12.96
C ARG A 159 19.02 -12.87 13.02
N GLY A 160 19.35 -14.10 13.44
CA GLY A 160 20.72 -14.59 13.58
C GLY A 160 21.43 -14.12 14.86
N THR A 161 20.72 -13.48 15.79
CA THR A 161 21.30 -13.00 17.06
C THR A 161 21.75 -14.16 17.97
N LEU A 162 21.18 -15.35 17.76
CA LEU A 162 21.51 -16.57 18.50
C LEU A 162 22.49 -17.49 17.79
N ASP A 163 23.10 -17.07 16.69
CA ASP A 163 24.00 -17.91 15.88
C ASP A 163 25.20 -18.39 16.68
N GLU A 164 25.71 -17.59 17.63
CA GLU A 164 26.81 -17.95 18.52
C GLU A 164 26.45 -19.05 19.54
N TYR A 165 25.13 -19.29 19.74
CA TYR A 165 24.63 -20.26 20.73
C TYR A 165 24.03 -21.52 20.11
N LYS A 166 24.09 -21.68 18.77
CA LYS A 166 23.48 -22.81 18.05
C LYS A 166 24.10 -24.18 18.45
N ASP A 167 25.34 -24.16 18.89
CA ASP A 167 26.08 -25.37 19.29
C ASP A 167 26.11 -25.58 20.83
N HIS A 168 25.38 -24.74 21.58
CA HIS A 168 25.23 -24.95 23.02
C HIS A 168 24.06 -25.91 23.30
N PRO A 169 24.28 -26.97 24.12
CA PRO A 169 23.23 -27.92 24.50
C PRO A 169 22.11 -27.26 25.31
#